data_71bea03c4a6f18db47ff89ac877a1354
#
_entry.id   71bea03c4a6f18db47ff89ac877a1354
#
_cell.length_a   1.000
_cell.length_b   1.000
_cell.length_c   1.000
_cell.angle_alpha   90.00
_cell.angle_beta   90.00
_cell.angle_gamma   90.00
#
_symmetry.space_group_name_H-M   'P 1'
#
loop_
_entity.id
_entity.type
_entity.pdbx_description
1 polymer ?
#
loop_
_entity_poly.entity_id
_entity_poly.type
_entity_poly.pdbx_seq_one_letter_code
_entity_poly.pdbx_strand_id
1 'polypeptide(L)'
;RHPMAILASHHAKWEYDIQVDWLTYLKGDPGGSKYRCDLYWLARFWNRWGDIRARHDDTIHVVQYEQTQKDPRAVLQAVSDHWSLGLTPVAIEVALAAGTKDAMAQKIDPDAEPNVLQNRKTPLSELFTGEAMDIYTDHVRTLFRHDLDYDLLSLPA
;
A
#
# COMPACT_ATOMS: atom_id res chain seq x y z
N ARG A 1 0.29 3.04 0.69
CA ARG A 1 -0.71 2.57 -0.31
C ARG A 1 -2.02 2.26 0.40
N HIS A 2 -3.14 2.59 -0.22
CA HIS A 2 -4.47 2.35 0.34
C HIS A 2 -4.70 0.87 0.72
N PRO A 3 -5.30 0.56 1.89
CA PRO A 3 -5.50 -0.82 2.36
C PRO A 3 -6.22 -1.73 1.37
N MET A 4 -7.29 -1.26 0.72
CA MET A 4 -7.99 -2.04 -0.33
C MET A 4 -7.03 -2.48 -1.45
N ALA A 5 -6.16 -1.56 -1.90
CA ALA A 5 -5.19 -1.86 -2.95
C ALA A 5 -4.09 -2.82 -2.48
N ILE A 6 -3.70 -2.76 -1.20
CA ILE A 6 -2.75 -3.70 -0.61
C ILE A 6 -3.35 -5.10 -0.57
N LEU A 7 -4.55 -5.25 -0.01
CA LEU A 7 -5.24 -6.54 0.12
C LEU A 7 -5.46 -7.21 -1.22
N ALA A 8 -5.99 -6.46 -2.19
CA ALA A 8 -6.23 -6.99 -3.53
C ALA A 8 -4.94 -7.41 -4.25
N SER A 9 -3.87 -6.61 -4.09
CA SER A 9 -2.56 -6.94 -4.66
C SER A 9 -1.93 -8.16 -3.99
N HIS A 10 -2.09 -8.28 -2.67
CA HIS A 10 -1.55 -9.40 -1.91
C HIS A 10 -2.29 -10.70 -2.25
N HIS A 11 -3.63 -10.69 -2.26
CA HIS A 11 -4.42 -11.86 -2.64
C HIS A 11 -4.06 -12.35 -4.04
N ALA A 12 -3.99 -11.45 -5.03
CA ALA A 12 -3.64 -11.81 -6.39
C ALA A 12 -2.20 -12.34 -6.55
N LYS A 13 -1.24 -11.80 -5.78
CA LYS A 13 0.16 -12.24 -5.84
C LYS A 13 0.38 -13.60 -5.20
N TRP A 14 -0.30 -13.89 -4.10
CA TRP A 14 -0.11 -15.08 -3.29
C TRP A 14 -1.25 -16.09 -3.43
N GLU A 15 -1.95 -16.08 -4.57
CA GLU A 15 -3.08 -16.95 -4.84
C GLU A 15 -2.75 -18.45 -4.60
N TYR A 16 -1.54 -18.87 -4.96
CA TYR A 16 -1.05 -20.22 -4.72
C TYR A 16 -0.92 -20.59 -3.24
N ASP A 17 -0.52 -19.65 -2.39
CA ASP A 17 -0.34 -19.88 -0.96
C ASP A 17 -1.66 -19.69 -0.20
N ILE A 18 -2.48 -18.73 -0.64
CA ILE A 18 -3.73 -18.33 0.04
C ILE A 18 -4.83 -19.38 -0.19
N GLN A 19 -5.00 -19.86 -1.42
CA GLN A 19 -5.93 -20.92 -1.82
C GLN A 19 -7.38 -20.78 -1.32
N VAL A 20 -7.82 -19.54 -1.08
CA VAL A 20 -9.19 -19.24 -0.68
C VAL A 20 -9.75 -18.13 -1.55
N ASP A 21 -11.07 -18.11 -1.66
CA ASP A 21 -11.78 -17.05 -2.37
C ASP A 21 -11.61 -15.68 -1.69
N TRP A 22 -11.95 -14.63 -2.42
CA TRP A 22 -11.78 -13.25 -1.98
C TRP A 22 -12.51 -12.91 -0.68
N LEU A 23 -13.77 -13.36 -0.53
CA LEU A 23 -14.56 -13.08 0.68
C LEU A 23 -14.00 -13.77 1.91
N THR A 24 -13.57 -15.02 1.76
CA THR A 24 -12.90 -15.77 2.83
C THR A 24 -11.59 -15.10 3.24
N TYR A 25 -10.80 -14.62 2.27
CA TYR A 25 -9.57 -13.87 2.55
C TYR A 25 -9.86 -12.54 3.27
N LEU A 26 -10.90 -11.80 2.87
CA LEU A 26 -11.27 -10.52 3.51
C LEU A 26 -11.73 -10.70 4.95
N LYS A 27 -12.39 -11.82 5.30
CA LYS A 27 -12.74 -12.15 6.70
C LYS A 27 -11.48 -12.27 7.58
N GLY A 28 -10.34 -12.56 6.97
CA GLY A 28 -9.04 -12.55 7.59
C GLY A 28 -8.80 -13.66 8.61
N ASP A 29 -7.68 -13.57 9.29
CA ASP A 29 -7.31 -14.48 10.39
C ASP A 29 -6.91 -13.69 11.64
N PRO A 30 -7.80 -13.56 12.65
CA PRO A 30 -7.47 -12.88 13.91
C PRO A 30 -6.23 -13.44 14.60
N GLY A 31 -5.97 -14.74 14.43
CA GLY A 31 -4.80 -15.44 14.99
C GLY A 31 -3.49 -15.08 14.27
N GLY A 32 -3.57 -14.57 13.04
CA GLY A 32 -2.40 -14.11 12.26
C GLY A 32 -1.46 -15.23 11.80
N SER A 33 -1.98 -16.47 11.68
CA SER A 33 -1.20 -17.64 11.32
C SER A 33 -1.39 -18.10 9.87
N LYS A 34 -2.54 -17.76 9.27
CA LYS A 34 -2.93 -18.25 7.93
C LYS A 34 -2.39 -17.37 6.81
N TYR A 35 -2.45 -16.05 6.98
CA TYR A 35 -2.11 -15.10 5.92
C TYR A 35 -0.94 -14.21 6.33
N ARG A 36 -0.02 -13.97 5.39
CA ARG A 36 1.13 -13.06 5.60
C ARG A 36 0.70 -11.61 5.72
N CYS A 37 -0.41 -11.25 5.08
CA CYS A 37 -1.00 -9.92 5.11
C CYS A 37 -2.52 -10.06 4.91
N ASP A 38 -3.29 -9.63 5.89
CA ASP A 38 -4.75 -9.55 5.85
C ASP A 38 -5.21 -8.27 6.56
N LEU A 39 -6.52 -8.08 6.74
CA LEU A 39 -7.06 -6.90 7.43
C LEU A 39 -6.58 -6.77 8.87
N TYR A 40 -6.42 -7.87 9.60
CA TYR A 40 -5.91 -7.85 10.97
C TYR A 40 -4.43 -7.45 11.02
N TRP A 41 -3.63 -7.95 10.08
CA TRP A 41 -2.22 -7.55 9.96
C TRP A 41 -2.09 -6.08 9.60
N LEU A 42 -2.88 -5.61 8.61
CA LEU A 42 -2.90 -4.21 8.20
C LEU A 42 -3.34 -3.30 9.34
N ALA A 43 -4.39 -3.65 10.09
CA ALA A 43 -4.84 -2.86 11.23
C ALA A 43 -3.75 -2.73 12.30
N ARG A 44 -3.05 -3.84 12.62
CA ARG A 44 -1.90 -3.80 13.55
C ARG A 44 -0.79 -2.88 13.05
N PHE A 45 -0.45 -2.96 11.75
CA PHE A 45 0.54 -2.10 11.11
C PHE A 45 0.11 -0.63 11.16
N TRP A 46 -1.10 -0.33 10.71
CA TRP A 46 -1.66 1.04 10.70
C TRP A 46 -1.69 1.66 12.08
N ASN A 47 -2.24 0.95 13.04
CA ASN A 47 -2.36 1.42 14.41
C ASN A 47 -0.99 1.69 15.04
N ARG A 48 -0.03 0.77 14.84
CA ARG A 48 1.34 0.95 15.35
C ARG A 48 2.00 2.20 14.76
N TRP A 49 1.93 2.39 13.45
CA TRP A 49 2.54 3.56 12.81
C TRP A 49 1.79 4.85 13.11
N GLY A 50 0.47 4.81 13.24
CA GLY A 50 -0.32 5.94 13.70
C GLY A 50 0.03 6.37 15.12
N ASP A 51 0.18 5.40 16.04
CA ASP A 51 0.62 5.68 17.42
C ASP A 51 2.06 6.24 17.48
N ILE A 52 2.95 5.80 16.59
CA ILE A 52 4.31 6.33 16.48
C ILE A 52 4.28 7.75 15.91
N ARG A 53 3.55 7.97 14.81
CA ARG A 53 3.40 9.30 14.19
C ARG A 53 2.84 10.32 15.19
N ALA A 54 1.82 9.95 15.95
CA ALA A 54 1.21 10.85 16.94
C ALA A 54 2.18 11.31 18.03
N ARG A 55 3.28 10.59 18.25
CA ARG A 55 4.32 10.91 19.24
C ARG A 55 5.58 11.55 18.63
N HIS A 56 5.77 11.41 17.32
CA HIS A 56 6.99 11.77 16.60
C HIS A 56 6.65 12.37 15.23
N ASP A 57 5.71 13.32 15.19
CA ASP A 57 5.22 13.95 13.96
C ASP A 57 6.30 14.75 13.22
N ASP A 58 7.27 15.27 13.95
CA ASP A 58 8.44 15.98 13.41
C ASP A 58 9.42 15.06 12.68
N THR A 59 9.43 13.76 13.00
CA THR A 59 10.37 12.80 12.42
C THR A 59 9.72 11.80 11.47
N ILE A 60 8.39 11.69 11.49
CA ILE A 60 7.63 10.74 10.63
C ILE A 60 6.90 11.51 9.52
N HIS A 61 7.32 11.25 8.30
CA HIS A 61 6.61 11.73 7.10
C HIS A 61 5.84 10.60 6.44
N VAL A 62 4.52 10.76 6.30
CA VAL A 62 3.68 9.75 5.62
C VAL A 62 3.60 10.10 4.14
N VAL A 63 4.02 9.17 3.30
CA VAL A 63 3.92 9.27 1.85
C VAL A 63 2.84 8.31 1.35
N GLN A 64 1.83 8.84 0.69
CA GLN A 64 0.82 8.02 0.03
C GLN A 64 1.34 7.52 -1.32
N TYR A 65 1.28 6.22 -1.55
CA TYR A 65 1.73 5.62 -2.80
C TYR A 65 1.00 6.20 -4.02
N GLU A 66 -0.27 6.48 -3.88
CA GLU A 66 -1.12 7.06 -4.93
C GLU A 66 -0.63 8.44 -5.35
N GLN A 67 -0.18 9.26 -4.41
CA GLN A 67 0.45 10.56 -4.70
C GLN A 67 1.79 10.37 -5.43
N THR A 68 2.57 9.36 -5.04
CA THR A 68 3.83 9.03 -5.73
C THR A 68 3.59 8.63 -7.19
N GLN A 69 2.46 8.01 -7.51
CA GLN A 69 2.11 7.68 -8.89
C GLN A 69 1.62 8.89 -9.69
N LYS A 70 0.96 9.84 -9.04
CA LYS A 70 0.39 11.04 -9.67
C LYS A 70 1.42 12.15 -9.87
N ASP A 71 2.19 12.45 -8.83
CA ASP A 71 3.22 13.48 -8.85
C ASP A 71 4.43 13.06 -8.01
N PRO A 72 5.29 12.18 -8.55
CA PRO A 72 6.46 11.68 -7.82
C PRO A 72 7.48 12.79 -7.54
N ARG A 73 7.52 13.85 -8.35
CA ARG A 73 8.39 15.01 -8.15
C ARG A 73 8.01 15.76 -6.86
N ALA A 74 6.73 16.12 -6.72
CA ALA A 74 6.25 16.82 -5.53
C ALA A 74 6.48 15.99 -4.27
N VAL A 75 6.29 14.66 -4.36
CA VAL A 75 6.57 13.74 -3.24
C VAL A 75 8.05 13.74 -2.86
N LEU A 76 8.98 13.63 -3.81
CA LEU A 76 10.42 13.67 -3.54
C LEU A 76 10.85 15.03 -2.96
N GLN A 77 10.27 16.13 -3.44
CA GLN A 77 10.53 17.45 -2.88
C GLN A 77 10.05 17.54 -1.43
N ALA A 78 8.82 17.08 -1.12
CA ALA A 78 8.28 17.08 0.23
C ALA A 78 9.13 16.23 1.21
N VAL A 79 9.61 15.07 0.76
CA VAL A 79 10.54 14.22 1.51
C VAL A 79 11.86 14.94 1.76
N SER A 80 12.41 15.61 0.74
CA SER A 80 13.64 16.41 0.87
C SER A 80 13.50 17.55 1.86
N ASP A 81 12.37 18.25 1.82
CA ASP A 81 12.09 19.39 2.70
C ASP A 81 11.90 18.92 4.15
N HIS A 82 11.14 17.84 4.36
CA HIS A 82 10.85 17.30 5.68
C HIS A 82 12.14 16.91 6.44
N TRP A 83 13.08 16.26 5.77
CA TRP A 83 14.35 15.85 6.38
C TRP A 83 15.54 16.79 6.09
N SER A 84 15.28 17.96 5.51
CA SER A 84 16.31 18.95 5.17
C SER A 84 17.47 18.36 4.34
N LEU A 85 17.15 17.47 3.39
CA LEU A 85 18.16 16.78 2.58
C LEU A 85 18.82 17.67 1.54
N GLY A 86 18.22 18.81 1.18
CA GLY A 86 18.76 19.76 0.23
C GLY A 86 18.90 19.19 -1.19
N LEU A 87 17.98 18.29 -1.60
CA LEU A 87 18.02 17.73 -2.94
C LEU A 87 17.86 18.82 -4.00
N THR A 88 18.78 18.86 -4.95
CA THR A 88 18.67 19.76 -6.08
C THR A 88 17.62 19.29 -7.09
N PRO A 89 17.02 20.19 -7.91
CA PRO A 89 16.12 19.77 -8.97
C PRO A 89 16.73 18.72 -9.91
N VAL A 90 18.02 18.82 -10.19
CA VAL A 90 18.75 17.83 -11.02
C VAL A 90 18.80 16.46 -10.33
N ALA A 91 19.06 16.41 -9.02
CA ALA A 91 19.07 15.15 -8.28
C ALA A 91 17.68 14.48 -8.27
N ILE A 92 16.62 15.27 -8.14
CA ILE A 92 15.24 14.78 -8.25
C ILE A 92 14.97 14.18 -9.63
N GLU A 93 15.37 14.87 -10.72
CA GLU A 93 15.20 14.35 -12.09
C GLU A 93 15.94 13.02 -12.30
N VAL A 94 17.16 12.91 -11.82
CA VAL A 94 17.95 11.68 -11.90
C VAL A 94 17.24 10.53 -11.14
N ALA A 95 16.73 10.80 -9.95
CA ALA A 95 15.99 9.81 -9.16
C ALA A 95 14.70 9.37 -9.87
N LEU A 96 13.94 10.30 -10.45
CA LEU A 96 12.72 10.02 -11.20
C LEU A 96 13.01 9.14 -12.42
N ALA A 97 14.04 9.48 -13.21
CA ALA A 97 14.44 8.70 -14.37
C ALA A 97 14.84 7.26 -13.99
N ALA A 98 15.57 7.11 -12.89
CA ALA A 98 15.99 5.79 -12.38
C ALA A 98 14.85 4.95 -11.81
N GLY A 99 13.75 5.60 -11.35
CA GLY A 99 12.58 4.96 -10.75
C GLY A 99 11.49 4.58 -11.74
N THR A 100 11.66 4.77 -13.05
CA THR A 100 10.68 4.35 -14.04
C THR A 100 10.55 2.82 -14.10
N LYS A 101 9.35 2.31 -14.49
CA LYS A 101 9.13 0.86 -14.65
C LYS A 101 10.15 0.23 -15.62
N ASP A 102 10.45 0.93 -16.72
CA ASP A 102 11.40 0.44 -17.72
C ASP A 102 12.83 0.39 -17.17
N ALA A 103 13.28 1.43 -16.46
CA ALA A 103 14.59 1.45 -15.83
C ALA A 103 14.70 0.39 -14.72
N MET A 104 13.62 0.13 -13.97
CA MET A 104 13.56 -0.93 -12.97
C MET A 104 13.55 -2.32 -13.61
N ALA A 105 12.80 -2.51 -14.70
CA ALA A 105 12.74 -3.78 -15.43
C ALA A 105 14.12 -4.22 -15.95
N GLN A 106 14.96 -3.27 -16.37
CA GLN A 106 16.35 -3.55 -16.82
C GLN A 106 17.28 -4.03 -15.68
N LYS A 107 16.89 -3.81 -14.42
CA LYS A 107 17.67 -4.20 -13.24
C LYS A 107 17.16 -5.49 -12.57
N ILE A 108 16.07 -6.07 -13.07
CA ILE A 108 15.54 -7.32 -12.54
C ILE A 108 16.47 -8.45 -12.95
N ASP A 109 16.82 -9.27 -11.96
CA ASP A 109 17.52 -10.54 -12.21
C ASP A 109 16.71 -11.38 -13.21
N PRO A 110 17.32 -11.87 -14.29
CA PRO A 110 16.65 -12.75 -15.25
C PRO A 110 16.02 -13.99 -14.62
N ASP A 111 16.55 -14.44 -13.48
CA ASP A 111 16.04 -15.57 -12.71
C ASP A 111 14.97 -15.17 -11.67
N ALA A 112 14.63 -13.87 -11.56
CA ALA A 112 13.58 -13.40 -10.66
C ALA A 112 12.20 -13.80 -11.19
N GLU A 113 11.29 -14.15 -10.27
CA GLU A 113 9.91 -14.48 -10.62
C GLU A 113 9.26 -13.38 -11.47
N PRO A 114 8.61 -13.75 -12.60
CA PRO A 114 8.07 -12.77 -13.55
C PRO A 114 6.94 -11.87 -12.96
N ASN A 115 6.51 -12.14 -11.74
CA ASN A 115 5.37 -11.48 -11.09
C ASN A 115 5.68 -10.12 -10.44
N VAL A 116 6.96 -9.72 -10.36
CA VAL A 116 7.36 -8.52 -9.59
C VAL A 116 6.75 -7.23 -10.15
N LEU A 117 6.49 -7.16 -11.45
CA LEU A 117 5.94 -5.97 -12.12
C LEU A 117 4.53 -6.16 -12.71
N GLN A 118 3.86 -7.27 -12.41
CA GLN A 118 2.50 -7.50 -12.92
C GLN A 118 1.49 -6.57 -12.27
N ASN A 119 0.67 -5.95 -13.09
CA ASN A 119 -0.49 -5.19 -12.62
C ASN A 119 -1.62 -6.16 -12.26
N ARG A 120 -2.35 -5.84 -11.18
CA ARG A 120 -3.60 -6.52 -10.87
C ARG A 120 -4.57 -6.45 -12.06
N LYS A 121 -5.19 -7.58 -12.40
CA LYS A 121 -6.11 -7.68 -13.55
C LYS A 121 -7.51 -7.16 -13.19
N THR A 122 -7.98 -7.41 -11.98
CA THR A 122 -9.33 -7.05 -11.53
C THR A 122 -9.34 -5.67 -10.86
N PRO A 123 -10.18 -4.73 -11.30
CA PRO A 123 -10.34 -3.42 -10.67
C PRO A 123 -10.81 -3.52 -9.21
N LEU A 124 -10.46 -2.54 -8.38
CA LEU A 124 -10.96 -2.49 -6.99
C LEU A 124 -12.47 -2.34 -6.92
N SER A 125 -13.07 -1.60 -7.84
CA SER A 125 -14.51 -1.42 -7.94
C SER A 125 -15.30 -2.70 -8.19
N GLU A 126 -14.66 -3.74 -8.73
CA GLU A 126 -15.26 -5.05 -8.89
C GLU A 126 -15.04 -5.95 -7.66
N LEU A 127 -13.91 -5.79 -6.99
CA LEU A 127 -13.56 -6.60 -5.81
C LEU A 127 -14.29 -6.13 -4.55
N PHE A 128 -14.46 -4.83 -4.37
CA PHE A 128 -15.09 -4.23 -3.19
C PHE A 128 -16.53 -3.80 -3.50
N THR A 129 -17.41 -4.78 -3.70
CA THR A 129 -18.86 -4.57 -3.92
C THR A 129 -19.66 -5.43 -2.94
N GLY A 130 -20.88 -5.03 -2.61
CA GLY A 130 -21.80 -5.79 -1.78
C GLY A 130 -21.12 -6.32 -0.50
N GLU A 131 -21.22 -7.62 -0.25
CA GLU A 131 -20.68 -8.27 0.96
C GLU A 131 -19.19 -7.98 1.18
N ALA A 132 -18.38 -7.89 0.13
CA ALA A 132 -16.95 -7.59 0.28
C ALA A 132 -16.72 -6.19 0.85
N MET A 133 -17.50 -5.21 0.43
CA MET A 133 -17.42 -3.84 0.96
C MET A 133 -17.93 -3.78 2.40
N ASP A 134 -18.98 -4.53 2.71
CA ASP A 134 -19.53 -4.60 4.08
C ASP A 134 -18.52 -5.19 5.06
N ILE A 135 -17.91 -6.34 4.72
CA ILE A 135 -16.86 -6.97 5.52
C ILE A 135 -15.68 -6.01 5.73
N TYR A 136 -15.20 -5.37 4.65
CA TYR A 136 -14.09 -4.44 4.73
C TYR A 136 -14.41 -3.24 5.63
N THR A 137 -15.58 -2.63 5.44
CA THR A 137 -16.04 -1.46 6.21
C THR A 137 -16.16 -1.78 7.70
N ASP A 138 -16.73 -2.94 8.05
CA ASP A 138 -16.88 -3.38 9.43
C ASP A 138 -15.50 -3.57 10.10
N HIS A 139 -14.56 -4.21 9.42
CA HIS A 139 -13.19 -4.37 9.92
C HIS A 139 -12.46 -3.04 10.08
N VAL A 140 -12.60 -2.12 9.12
CA VAL A 140 -11.98 -0.80 9.22
C VAL A 140 -12.52 -0.05 10.43
N ARG A 141 -13.82 0.01 10.60
CA ARG A 141 -14.46 0.69 11.74
C ARG A 141 -14.12 0.08 13.10
N THR A 142 -13.90 -1.23 13.13
CA THR A 142 -13.66 -1.97 14.38
C THR A 142 -12.18 -2.02 14.75
N LEU A 143 -11.28 -2.14 13.76
CA LEU A 143 -9.89 -2.46 14.00
C LEU A 143 -8.94 -1.28 13.82
N PHE A 144 -9.24 -0.33 12.91
CA PHE A 144 -8.34 0.79 12.63
C PHE A 144 -8.61 1.97 13.55
N ARG A 145 -7.57 2.48 14.21
CA ARG A 145 -7.61 3.68 15.07
C ARG A 145 -7.05 4.92 14.37
N HIS A 146 -6.28 4.74 13.31
CA HIS A 146 -5.66 5.80 12.53
C HIS A 146 -5.92 5.59 11.05
N ASP A 147 -6.06 6.67 10.30
CA ASP A 147 -6.26 6.64 8.85
C ASP A 147 -4.95 6.84 8.05
N LEU A 148 -3.92 7.41 8.68
CA LEU A 148 -2.67 7.80 8.02
C LEU A 148 -2.91 8.63 6.75
N ASP A 149 -3.86 9.57 6.85
CA ASP A 149 -4.28 10.51 5.80
C ASP A 149 -4.98 9.84 4.59
N TYR A 150 -5.48 8.60 4.74
CA TYR A 150 -6.31 7.94 3.74
C TYR A 150 -7.80 8.04 4.09
N ASP A 151 -8.66 8.24 3.10
CA ASP A 151 -10.08 7.92 3.24
C ASP A 151 -10.24 6.39 3.14
N LEU A 152 -10.19 5.73 4.29
CA LEU A 152 -10.20 4.27 4.38
C LEU A 152 -11.49 3.63 3.87
N LEU A 153 -12.60 4.37 3.82
CA LEU A 153 -13.91 3.83 3.47
C LEU A 153 -14.31 4.06 2.01
N SER A 154 -13.53 4.85 1.28
CA SER A 154 -13.75 5.09 -0.14
C SER A 154 -12.74 4.32 -1.00
N LEU A 155 -13.15 3.99 -2.24
CA LEU A 155 -12.22 3.44 -3.21
C LEU A 155 -11.13 4.48 -3.52
N PRO A 156 -9.84 4.10 -3.51
CA PRO A 156 -8.78 5.03 -3.89
C PRO A 156 -8.93 5.45 -5.36
N ALA A 157 -8.69 6.74 -5.62
CA ALA A 157 -8.73 7.33 -6.96
C ALA A 157 -7.64 6.77 -7.88
#